data_cfeb3922c9e67ebcdc92f31bfd3cf15d
#
_entry.id   cfeb3922c9e67ebcdc92f31bfd3cf15d
#
_cell.length_a   1.000
_cell.length_b   1.000
_cell.length_c   1.000
_cell.angle_alpha   90.00
_cell.angle_beta   90.00
_cell.angle_gamma   90.00
#
_symmetry.space_group_name_H-M   'P 1'
#
loop_
_entity.id
_entity.type
_entity.pdbx_description
1 polymer ?
#
loop_
_entity_poly.entity_id
_entity_poly.type
_entity_poly.pdbx_seq_one_letter_code
_entity_poly.pdbx_strand_id
1 'polypeptide(L)'
;PQETIKQIAEYNPTNIILIPLYPQFSTTTTASFLEKWNLALSDSGLTCPQKITCCYYSQKEFISSITKIFQTNYAKASKENGAPYVVFVAHGLPKKIIKSGDPYQWQVQSTMRLIVESANIQNLDYILAYQSRVGPISWIKPYADQIIIEASKKNKSILVVPISFVSEHVETLVELDLEYKELAMKNGAKAYYRAKTVSEDDKFIEGLKNIVMDKVYKIAPCPKKFCKCIQKNQLPNAKN
;
A
#
# COMPACT_ATOMS: atom_id res chain seq x y z
N PRO A 1 7.44 -20.50 1.02
CA PRO A 1 8.86 -20.18 0.75
C PRO A 1 9.71 -21.40 0.38
N GLN A 2 9.52 -22.56 1.04
CA GLN A 2 10.39 -23.74 0.82
C GLN A 2 10.41 -24.19 -0.64
N GLU A 3 9.26 -24.39 -1.28
CA GLU A 3 9.16 -24.79 -2.69
C GLU A 3 9.81 -23.75 -3.62
N THR A 4 9.58 -22.48 -3.37
CA THR A 4 10.19 -21.38 -4.12
C THR A 4 11.71 -21.38 -4.01
N ILE A 5 12.25 -21.64 -2.81
CA ILE A 5 13.70 -21.70 -2.58
C ILE A 5 14.30 -22.89 -3.30
N LYS A 6 13.63 -24.05 -3.35
CA LYS A 6 14.06 -25.22 -4.12
C LYS A 6 14.18 -24.88 -5.61
N GLN A 7 13.16 -24.25 -6.19
CA GLN A 7 13.18 -23.80 -7.58
C GLN A 7 14.29 -22.78 -7.85
N ILE A 8 14.55 -21.87 -6.90
CA ILE A 8 15.67 -20.91 -7.00
C ILE A 8 17.01 -21.64 -6.95
N ALA A 9 17.18 -22.64 -6.08
CA ALA A 9 18.39 -23.43 -6.02
C ALA A 9 18.66 -24.20 -7.32
N GLU A 10 17.62 -24.79 -7.92
CA GLU A 10 17.70 -25.47 -9.23
C GLU A 10 18.08 -24.48 -10.35
N TYR A 11 17.55 -23.25 -10.32
CA TYR A 11 17.89 -22.18 -11.28
C TYR A 11 19.32 -21.66 -11.10
N ASN A 12 19.90 -21.79 -9.91
CA ASN A 12 21.27 -21.38 -9.55
C ASN A 12 21.60 -19.91 -9.91
N PRO A 13 20.87 -18.92 -9.41
CA PRO A 13 21.07 -17.50 -9.73
C PRO A 13 22.35 -16.96 -9.08
N THR A 14 22.92 -15.92 -9.68
CA THR A 14 24.04 -15.18 -9.09
C THR A 14 23.62 -14.22 -7.98
N ASN A 15 22.36 -13.75 -8.01
CA ASN A 15 21.78 -12.84 -7.03
C ASN A 15 20.27 -13.07 -6.90
N ILE A 16 19.73 -12.84 -5.71
CA ILE A 16 18.30 -12.83 -5.44
C ILE A 16 17.89 -11.42 -5.03
N ILE A 17 16.84 -10.88 -5.67
CA ILE A 17 16.27 -9.58 -5.30
C ILE A 17 14.85 -9.80 -4.80
N LEU A 18 14.60 -9.51 -3.52
CA LEU A 18 13.29 -9.61 -2.89
C LEU A 18 12.59 -8.25 -2.93
N ILE A 19 11.47 -8.18 -3.64
CA ILE A 19 10.63 -6.99 -3.71
C ILE A 19 9.24 -7.35 -3.21
N PRO A 20 8.93 -7.10 -1.93
CA PRO A 20 7.58 -7.26 -1.43
C PRO A 20 6.61 -6.33 -2.17
N LEU A 21 5.51 -6.87 -2.67
CA LEU A 21 4.47 -6.07 -3.35
C LEU A 21 3.57 -5.33 -2.34
N TYR A 22 4.18 -4.93 -1.23
CA TYR A 22 3.62 -4.04 -0.20
C TYR A 22 4.40 -2.74 -0.23
N PRO A 23 3.81 -1.62 -0.73
CA PRO A 23 4.54 -0.34 -0.83
C PRO A 23 5.01 0.18 0.52
N GLN A 24 4.17 -0.03 1.55
CA GLN A 24 4.46 0.36 2.92
C GLN A 24 4.93 -0.84 3.72
N PHE A 25 5.97 -0.64 4.53
CA PHE A 25 6.45 -1.66 5.46
C PHE A 25 5.51 -1.85 6.64
N SER A 26 5.32 -3.12 7.02
CA SER A 26 4.76 -3.50 8.31
C SER A 26 5.48 -4.73 8.87
N THR A 27 5.51 -4.82 10.20
CA THR A 27 5.96 -6.01 10.93
C THR A 27 5.07 -7.22 10.64
N THR A 28 3.81 -6.98 10.26
CA THR A 28 2.82 -8.02 9.96
C THR A 28 2.82 -8.49 8.49
N THR A 29 3.54 -7.81 7.61
CA THR A 29 3.68 -8.16 6.19
C THR A 29 5.14 -8.39 5.80
N THR A 30 5.87 -7.34 5.47
CA THR A 30 7.25 -7.44 4.98
C THR A 30 8.17 -8.14 5.99
N ALA A 31 8.14 -7.75 7.28
CA ALA A 31 9.02 -8.39 8.27
C ALA A 31 8.64 -9.86 8.52
N SER A 32 7.36 -10.16 8.66
CA SER A 32 6.86 -11.54 8.85
C SER A 32 7.20 -12.45 7.65
N PHE A 33 7.13 -11.91 6.42
CA PHE A 33 7.56 -12.63 5.23
C PHE A 33 9.06 -12.90 5.25
N LEU A 34 9.88 -11.88 5.56
CA LEU A 34 11.34 -12.00 5.59
C LEU A 34 11.84 -12.97 6.66
N GLU A 35 11.17 -13.01 7.81
CA GLU A 35 11.47 -14.01 8.85
C GLU A 35 11.29 -15.43 8.32
N LYS A 36 10.14 -15.72 7.71
CA LYS A 36 9.85 -17.03 7.10
C LYS A 36 10.77 -17.35 5.92
N TRP A 37 11.11 -16.34 5.13
CA TRP A 37 12.06 -16.47 4.04
C TRP A 37 13.45 -16.89 4.55
N ASN A 38 13.98 -16.18 5.55
CA ASN A 38 15.30 -16.44 6.11
C ASN A 38 15.40 -17.83 6.76
N LEU A 39 14.35 -18.28 7.47
CA LEU A 39 14.26 -19.62 8.03
C LEU A 39 14.36 -20.68 6.91
N ALA A 40 13.51 -20.57 5.91
CA ALA A 40 13.47 -21.51 4.80
C ALA A 40 14.78 -21.52 3.98
N LEU A 41 15.43 -20.36 3.85
CA LEU A 41 16.74 -20.24 3.19
C LEU A 41 17.84 -20.96 3.99
N SER A 42 17.86 -20.74 5.31
CA SER A 42 18.80 -21.41 6.20
C SER A 42 18.70 -22.93 6.11
N ASP A 43 17.48 -23.46 6.06
CA ASP A 43 17.20 -24.90 5.96
C ASP A 43 17.60 -25.49 4.60
N SER A 44 17.63 -24.65 3.54
CA SER A 44 17.94 -25.12 2.18
C SER A 44 19.42 -25.24 1.87
N GLY A 45 20.29 -24.62 2.66
CA GLY A 45 21.73 -24.51 2.38
C GLY A 45 22.09 -23.64 1.16
N LEU A 46 21.14 -22.96 0.55
CA LEU A 46 21.38 -22.07 -0.59
C LEU A 46 22.16 -20.84 -0.15
N THR A 47 23.39 -20.69 -0.68
CA THR A 47 24.26 -19.54 -0.45
C THR A 47 24.27 -18.65 -1.69
N CYS A 48 23.39 -17.68 -1.73
CA CYS A 48 23.30 -16.72 -2.83
C CYS A 48 23.17 -15.30 -2.28
N PRO A 49 23.90 -14.30 -2.79
CA PRO A 49 23.77 -12.91 -2.37
C PRO A 49 22.33 -12.41 -2.54
N GLN A 50 21.82 -11.73 -1.52
CA GLN A 50 20.44 -11.25 -1.52
C GLN A 50 20.36 -9.75 -1.35
N LYS A 51 19.41 -9.14 -2.07
CA LYS A 51 19.02 -7.77 -1.93
C LYS A 51 17.55 -7.70 -1.54
N ILE A 52 17.22 -6.91 -0.52
CA ILE A 52 15.85 -6.81 0.01
C ILE A 52 15.37 -5.37 -0.06
N THR A 53 14.27 -5.15 -0.77
CA THR A 53 13.57 -3.86 -0.75
C THR A 53 12.65 -3.81 0.46
N CYS A 54 12.91 -2.91 1.40
CA CYS A 54 12.09 -2.77 2.60
C CYS A 54 10.70 -2.21 2.31
N CYS A 55 10.64 -1.11 1.57
CA CYS A 55 9.42 -0.39 1.22
C CYS A 55 9.70 0.60 0.09
N TYR A 56 8.64 1.03 -0.61
CA TYR A 56 8.73 2.05 -1.67
C TYR A 56 7.54 3.03 -1.62
N TYR A 57 7.00 3.27 -0.41
CA TYR A 57 5.83 4.12 -0.13
C TYR A 57 5.90 5.55 -0.68
N SER A 58 7.10 6.05 -0.99
CA SER A 58 7.36 7.40 -1.50
C SER A 58 8.17 7.41 -2.80
N GLN A 59 8.24 6.27 -3.48
CA GLN A 59 8.92 6.18 -4.76
C GLN A 59 8.18 7.02 -5.80
N LYS A 60 8.93 7.81 -6.56
CA LYS A 60 8.39 8.79 -7.52
C LYS A 60 7.45 8.14 -8.54
N GLU A 61 7.85 7.03 -9.14
CA GLU A 61 7.10 6.31 -10.16
C GLU A 61 5.81 5.73 -9.59
N PHE A 62 5.86 5.12 -8.40
CA PHE A 62 4.68 4.62 -7.68
C PHE A 62 3.69 5.74 -7.37
N ILE A 63 4.16 6.84 -6.79
CA ILE A 63 3.32 8.01 -6.51
C ILE A 63 2.72 8.58 -7.80
N SER A 64 3.52 8.70 -8.87
CA SER A 64 3.06 9.21 -10.17
C SER A 64 1.96 8.35 -10.77
N SER A 65 2.09 7.01 -10.71
CA SER A 65 1.07 6.06 -11.20
C SER A 65 -0.25 6.24 -10.46
N ILE A 66 -0.23 6.20 -9.11
CA ILE A 66 -1.46 6.39 -8.33
C ILE A 66 -2.07 7.77 -8.58
N THR A 67 -1.24 8.82 -8.63
CA THR A 67 -1.72 10.19 -8.87
C THR A 67 -2.45 10.30 -10.20
N LYS A 68 -1.90 9.72 -11.27
CA LYS A 68 -2.54 9.71 -12.60
C LYS A 68 -3.89 8.99 -12.58
N ILE A 69 -3.93 7.81 -11.95
CA ILE A 69 -5.17 7.03 -11.80
C ILE A 69 -6.20 7.81 -10.99
N PHE A 70 -5.79 8.41 -9.88
CA PHE A 70 -6.63 9.26 -9.04
C PHE A 70 -7.18 10.45 -9.82
N GLN A 71 -6.35 11.25 -10.49
CA GLN A 71 -6.77 12.42 -11.27
C GLN A 71 -7.78 12.04 -12.35
N THR A 72 -7.57 10.94 -13.07
CA THR A 72 -8.49 10.45 -14.11
C THR A 72 -9.86 10.12 -13.53
N ASN A 73 -9.91 9.42 -12.39
CA ASN A 73 -11.17 9.05 -11.75
C ASN A 73 -11.86 10.27 -11.10
N TYR A 74 -11.07 11.20 -10.52
CA TYR A 74 -11.59 12.44 -9.97
C TYR A 74 -12.23 13.32 -11.05
N ALA A 75 -11.57 13.48 -12.19
CA ALA A 75 -12.11 14.25 -13.33
C ALA A 75 -13.41 13.63 -13.86
N LYS A 76 -13.45 12.29 -14.00
CA LYS A 76 -14.66 11.56 -14.38
C LYS A 76 -15.79 11.80 -13.39
N ALA A 77 -15.58 11.57 -12.10
CA ALA A 77 -16.58 11.74 -11.06
C ALA A 77 -17.08 13.19 -11.00
N SER A 78 -16.16 14.17 -11.11
CA SER A 78 -16.49 15.60 -11.10
C SER A 78 -17.37 16.00 -12.27
N LYS A 79 -17.10 15.47 -13.46
CA LYS A 79 -17.91 15.73 -14.67
C LYS A 79 -19.32 15.14 -14.56
N GLU A 80 -19.45 13.95 -13.98
CA GLU A 80 -20.73 13.23 -13.92
C GLU A 80 -21.62 13.69 -12.75
N ASN A 81 -21.03 13.99 -11.59
CA ASN A 81 -21.78 14.19 -10.35
C ASN A 81 -21.30 15.37 -9.48
N GLY A 82 -20.37 16.19 -9.96
CA GLY A 82 -19.70 17.23 -9.18
C GLY A 82 -18.53 16.67 -8.38
N ALA A 83 -17.73 17.56 -7.79
CA ALA A 83 -16.51 17.19 -7.06
C ALA A 83 -16.79 16.13 -5.98
N PRO A 84 -16.17 14.94 -6.06
CA PRO A 84 -16.43 13.87 -5.11
C PRO A 84 -15.69 14.11 -3.78
N TYR A 85 -16.25 13.58 -2.70
CA TYR A 85 -15.50 13.36 -1.47
C TYR A 85 -14.54 12.18 -1.67
N VAL A 86 -13.23 12.42 -1.47
CA VAL A 86 -12.19 11.42 -1.73
C VAL A 86 -11.84 10.68 -0.46
N VAL A 87 -11.96 9.35 -0.50
CA VAL A 87 -11.57 8.47 0.60
C VAL A 87 -10.36 7.67 0.16
N PHE A 88 -9.16 8.09 0.57
CA PHE A 88 -7.98 7.26 0.43
C PHE A 88 -8.08 6.08 1.41
N VAL A 89 -7.93 4.85 0.90
CA VAL A 89 -8.08 3.67 1.74
C VAL A 89 -6.79 2.87 1.81
N ALA A 90 -6.54 2.32 3.00
CA ALA A 90 -5.47 1.39 3.28
C ALA A 90 -5.98 0.27 4.20
N HIS A 91 -5.35 -0.89 4.15
CA HIS A 91 -5.65 -1.96 5.08
C HIS A 91 -5.41 -1.50 6.51
N GLY A 92 -6.33 -1.78 7.42
CA GLY A 92 -6.20 -1.45 8.83
C GLY A 92 -5.15 -2.31 9.54
N LEU A 93 -4.60 -1.79 10.64
CA LEU A 93 -3.79 -2.59 11.57
C LEU A 93 -4.29 -2.42 13.00
N PRO A 94 -4.10 -3.44 13.85
CA PRO A 94 -4.36 -3.31 15.27
C PRO A 94 -3.56 -2.16 15.89
N LYS A 95 -4.20 -1.34 16.71
CA LYS A 95 -3.52 -0.21 17.38
C LYS A 95 -2.29 -0.64 18.17
N LYS A 96 -2.29 -1.86 18.73
CA LYS A 96 -1.15 -2.41 19.47
C LYS A 96 0.09 -2.48 18.58
N ILE A 97 -0.04 -2.91 17.34
CA ILE A 97 1.07 -3.00 16.37
C ILE A 97 1.69 -1.62 16.14
N ILE A 98 0.87 -0.61 15.87
CA ILE A 98 1.36 0.78 15.67
C ILE A 98 2.01 1.34 16.94
N LYS A 99 1.42 1.09 18.11
CA LYS A 99 1.99 1.52 19.41
C LYS A 99 3.33 0.86 19.71
N SER A 100 3.55 -0.36 19.23
CA SER A 100 4.84 -1.06 19.30
C SER A 100 5.89 -0.50 18.33
N GLY A 101 5.50 0.50 17.51
CA GLY A 101 6.43 1.26 16.68
C GLY A 101 6.45 0.85 15.22
N ASP A 102 5.47 0.08 14.76
CA ASP A 102 5.34 -0.21 13.34
C ASP A 102 5.17 1.09 12.53
N PRO A 103 5.95 1.31 11.46
CA PRO A 103 5.93 2.54 10.69
C PRO A 103 4.77 2.64 9.69
N TYR A 104 3.99 1.58 9.52
CA TYR A 104 2.98 1.44 8.47
C TYR A 104 2.05 2.64 8.38
N GLN A 105 1.42 3.02 9.49
CA GLN A 105 0.46 4.13 9.51
C GLN A 105 1.10 5.44 9.04
N TRP A 106 2.31 5.72 9.49
CA TRP A 106 3.05 6.91 9.07
C TRP A 106 3.43 6.86 7.59
N GLN A 107 3.82 5.70 7.06
CA GLN A 107 4.15 5.53 5.64
C GLN A 107 2.90 5.68 4.75
N VAL A 108 1.76 5.10 5.16
CA VAL A 108 0.47 5.29 4.47
C VAL A 108 0.07 6.76 4.44
N GLN A 109 0.16 7.48 5.56
CA GLN A 109 -0.11 8.92 5.63
C GLN A 109 0.84 9.72 4.72
N SER A 110 2.10 9.29 4.63
CA SER A 110 3.10 9.92 3.75
C SER A 110 2.78 9.67 2.28
N THR A 111 2.38 8.45 1.91
CA THR A 111 1.91 8.12 0.55
C THR A 111 0.73 9.00 0.15
N MET A 112 -0.30 9.09 1.00
CA MET A 112 -1.46 9.95 0.73
C MET A 112 -1.05 11.42 0.52
N ARG A 113 -0.22 11.99 1.39
CA ARG A 113 0.24 13.38 1.25
C ARG A 113 0.95 13.62 -0.08
N LEU A 114 1.86 12.72 -0.46
CA LEU A 114 2.58 12.81 -1.72
C LEU A 114 1.65 12.74 -2.94
N ILE A 115 0.59 11.91 -2.88
CA ILE A 115 -0.41 11.83 -3.95
C ILE A 115 -1.21 13.14 -4.03
N VAL A 116 -1.68 13.67 -2.90
CA VAL A 116 -2.45 14.93 -2.86
C VAL A 116 -1.61 16.10 -3.36
N GLU A 117 -0.37 16.22 -2.89
CA GLU A 117 0.57 17.25 -3.36
C GLU A 117 0.83 17.13 -4.87
N SER A 118 1.07 15.91 -5.36
CA SER A 118 1.33 15.65 -6.78
C SER A 118 0.10 15.88 -7.66
N ALA A 119 -1.11 15.59 -7.15
CA ALA A 119 -2.36 15.80 -7.89
C ALA A 119 -2.69 17.27 -8.09
N ASN A 120 -2.27 18.14 -7.17
CA ASN A 120 -2.46 19.60 -7.21
C ASN A 120 -3.92 20.03 -7.50
N ILE A 121 -4.90 19.35 -6.90
CA ILE A 121 -6.33 19.67 -7.04
C ILE A 121 -6.71 20.72 -5.99
N GLN A 122 -7.21 21.87 -6.44
CA GLN A 122 -7.64 22.95 -5.53
C GLN A 122 -8.89 22.56 -4.75
N ASN A 123 -8.94 22.92 -3.47
CA ASN A 123 -10.06 22.65 -2.56
C ASN A 123 -10.48 21.17 -2.52
N LEU A 124 -9.51 20.24 -2.63
CA LEU A 124 -9.77 18.81 -2.54
C LEU A 124 -10.34 18.46 -1.17
N ASP A 125 -11.56 17.88 -1.15
CA ASP A 125 -12.20 17.36 0.06
C ASP A 125 -11.87 15.87 0.20
N TYR A 126 -10.99 15.51 1.16
CA TYR A 126 -10.46 14.16 1.27
C TYR A 126 -10.20 13.71 2.70
N ILE A 127 -10.11 12.40 2.89
CA ILE A 127 -9.70 11.75 4.14
C ILE A 127 -8.90 10.48 3.87
N LEU A 128 -8.04 10.10 4.82
CA LEU A 128 -7.46 8.76 4.89
C LEU A 128 -8.30 7.89 5.83
N ALA A 129 -8.72 6.72 5.39
CA ALA A 129 -9.47 5.77 6.19
C ALA A 129 -8.91 4.35 6.06
N TYR A 130 -9.25 3.48 7.01
CA TYR A 130 -8.73 2.12 7.09
C TYR A 130 -9.85 1.09 6.99
N GLN A 131 -9.62 0.06 6.17
CA GLN A 131 -10.56 -1.03 5.88
C GLN A 131 -10.18 -2.35 6.58
N SER A 132 -11.03 -3.37 6.42
CA SER A 132 -10.75 -4.77 6.77
C SER A 132 -10.48 -5.02 8.25
N ARG A 133 -11.19 -4.33 9.15
CA ARG A 133 -11.12 -4.62 10.59
C ARG A 133 -11.83 -5.93 10.92
N VAL A 134 -11.21 -6.76 11.75
CA VAL A 134 -11.75 -8.05 12.16
C VAL A 134 -11.66 -8.25 13.67
N GLY A 135 -12.72 -8.87 14.24
CA GLY A 135 -12.77 -9.25 15.64
C GLY A 135 -12.85 -8.09 16.65
N PRO A 136 -12.81 -8.38 17.96
CA PRO A 136 -13.08 -7.40 19.02
C PRO A 136 -11.88 -6.53 19.41
N ILE A 137 -10.79 -6.56 18.64
CA ILE A 137 -9.58 -5.79 18.93
C ILE A 137 -9.68 -4.34 18.44
N SER A 138 -8.90 -3.46 19.05
CA SER A 138 -8.88 -2.03 18.64
C SER A 138 -7.97 -1.81 17.44
N TRP A 139 -8.54 -1.31 16.35
CA TRP A 139 -7.87 -1.00 15.09
C TRP A 139 -7.57 0.49 14.95
N ILE A 140 -6.65 0.86 14.05
CA ILE A 140 -6.38 2.25 13.68
C ILE A 140 -7.61 2.88 13.01
N LYS A 141 -7.79 4.18 13.18
CA LYS A 141 -8.95 4.95 12.73
C LYS A 141 -8.52 6.08 11.79
N PRO A 142 -9.46 6.70 11.05
CA PRO A 142 -10.89 6.41 10.97
C PRO A 142 -11.19 5.14 10.17
N TYR A 143 -12.38 4.55 10.37
CA TYR A 143 -12.80 3.34 9.66
C TYR A 143 -13.49 3.72 8.34
N ALA A 144 -13.10 3.03 7.25
CA ALA A 144 -13.56 3.37 5.91
C ALA A 144 -15.08 3.21 5.74
N ASP A 145 -15.67 2.16 6.28
CA ASP A 145 -17.12 1.92 6.28
C ASP A 145 -17.90 3.06 6.94
N GLN A 146 -17.43 3.56 8.09
CA GLN A 146 -18.06 4.67 8.81
C GLN A 146 -17.97 5.98 8.02
N ILE A 147 -16.80 6.28 7.47
CA ILE A 147 -16.59 7.49 6.64
C ILE A 147 -17.50 7.47 5.40
N ILE A 148 -17.62 6.32 4.75
CA ILE A 148 -18.50 6.14 3.58
C ILE A 148 -19.97 6.40 3.99
N ILE A 149 -20.44 5.81 5.09
CA ILE A 149 -21.81 6.04 5.59
C ILE A 149 -22.07 7.52 5.89
N GLU A 150 -21.13 8.18 6.57
CA GLU A 150 -21.26 9.60 6.93
C GLU A 150 -21.31 10.51 5.69
N ALA A 151 -20.45 10.25 4.71
CA ALA A 151 -20.45 10.99 3.45
C ALA A 151 -21.72 10.73 2.63
N SER A 152 -22.20 9.48 2.61
CA SER A 152 -23.44 9.08 1.92
C SER A 152 -24.66 9.79 2.47
N LYS A 153 -24.82 9.85 3.79
CA LYS A 153 -25.92 10.58 4.45
C LYS A 153 -25.95 12.06 4.10
N LYS A 154 -24.83 12.65 3.67
CA LYS A 154 -24.74 14.02 3.17
C LYS A 154 -24.96 14.13 1.66
N ASN A 155 -25.44 13.06 1.03
CA ASN A 155 -25.68 12.96 -0.41
C ASN A 155 -24.45 13.35 -1.26
N LYS A 156 -23.23 13.01 -0.78
CA LYS A 156 -22.00 13.26 -1.53
C LYS A 156 -21.75 12.16 -2.57
N SER A 157 -21.12 12.52 -3.69
CA SER A 157 -20.43 11.56 -4.54
C SER A 157 -19.15 11.13 -3.82
N ILE A 158 -18.81 9.85 -3.86
CA ILE A 158 -17.66 9.28 -3.15
C ILE A 158 -16.69 8.69 -4.17
N LEU A 159 -15.39 9.04 -4.04
CA LEU A 159 -14.31 8.41 -4.79
C LEU A 159 -13.38 7.70 -3.81
N VAL A 160 -13.34 6.37 -3.85
CA VAL A 160 -12.41 5.55 -3.07
C VAL A 160 -11.12 5.33 -3.86
N VAL A 161 -9.97 5.56 -3.21
CA VAL A 161 -8.63 5.43 -3.81
C VAL A 161 -7.76 4.51 -2.95
N PRO A 162 -7.54 3.24 -3.34
CA PRO A 162 -6.66 2.33 -2.62
C PRO A 162 -5.20 2.73 -2.78
N ILE A 163 -4.47 2.91 -1.67
CA ILE A 163 -3.08 3.41 -1.67
C ILE A 163 -2.07 2.46 -1.03
N SER A 164 -2.52 1.34 -0.51
CA SER A 164 -1.67 0.30 0.07
C SER A 164 -1.67 -1.01 -0.72
N PHE A 165 -2.39 -1.05 -1.83
CA PHE A 165 -2.51 -2.20 -2.72
C PHE A 165 -1.91 -1.89 -4.08
N VAL A 166 -1.13 -2.82 -4.62
CA VAL A 166 -0.53 -2.67 -5.95
C VAL A 166 -1.18 -3.57 -7.01
N SER A 167 -2.04 -4.49 -6.61
CA SER A 167 -2.79 -5.37 -7.50
C SER A 167 -4.24 -5.49 -7.06
N GLU A 168 -5.12 -5.80 -7.99
CA GLU A 168 -6.51 -6.11 -7.69
C GLU A 168 -6.60 -7.50 -7.03
N HIS A 169 -7.40 -7.62 -6.00
CA HIS A 169 -7.65 -8.86 -5.26
C HIS A 169 -9.00 -8.76 -4.51
N VAL A 170 -9.33 -9.77 -3.69
CA VAL A 170 -10.62 -9.83 -3.00
C VAL A 170 -10.96 -8.57 -2.20
N GLU A 171 -9.98 -7.93 -1.54
CA GLU A 171 -10.22 -6.71 -0.75
C GLU A 171 -10.52 -5.48 -1.63
N THR A 172 -10.06 -5.45 -2.88
CA THR A 172 -10.39 -4.37 -3.82
C THR A 172 -11.63 -4.67 -4.65
N LEU A 173 -11.78 -5.92 -5.13
CA LEU A 173 -12.87 -6.30 -6.02
C LEU A 173 -14.17 -6.67 -5.28
N VAL A 174 -14.09 -7.14 -4.04
CA VAL A 174 -15.27 -7.46 -3.23
C VAL A 174 -15.54 -6.35 -2.23
N GLU A 175 -14.63 -6.10 -1.28
CA GLU A 175 -14.87 -5.14 -0.21
C GLU A 175 -15.07 -3.70 -0.76
N LEU A 176 -14.17 -3.23 -1.66
CA LEU A 176 -14.29 -1.86 -2.18
C LEU A 176 -15.30 -1.73 -3.33
N ASP A 177 -15.34 -2.67 -4.29
CA ASP A 177 -16.21 -2.52 -5.47
C ASP A 177 -17.66 -2.94 -5.21
N LEU A 178 -17.90 -3.96 -4.38
CA LEU A 178 -19.24 -4.49 -4.13
C LEU A 178 -19.77 -4.00 -2.78
N GLU A 179 -19.14 -4.36 -1.67
CA GLU A 179 -19.67 -4.10 -0.33
C GLU A 179 -19.72 -2.61 -0.01
N TYR A 180 -18.66 -1.85 -0.25
CA TYR A 180 -18.64 -0.41 0.04
C TYR A 180 -19.49 0.38 -0.93
N LYS A 181 -19.63 -0.05 -2.19
CA LYS A 181 -20.58 0.53 -3.14
C LYS A 181 -22.01 0.31 -2.67
N GLU A 182 -22.40 -0.91 -2.31
CA GLU A 182 -23.72 -1.20 -1.77
C GLU A 182 -23.99 -0.39 -0.50
N LEU A 183 -23.03 -0.35 0.42
CA LEU A 183 -23.10 0.43 1.66
C LEU A 183 -23.33 1.93 1.35
N ALA A 184 -22.60 2.50 0.41
CA ALA A 184 -22.72 3.89 0.02
C ALA A 184 -24.12 4.18 -0.56
N MET A 185 -24.56 3.38 -1.54
CA MET A 185 -25.84 3.59 -2.20
C MET A 185 -27.02 3.39 -1.24
N LYS A 186 -26.99 2.39 -0.37
CA LYS A 186 -27.99 2.14 0.67
C LYS A 186 -28.12 3.30 1.67
N ASN A 187 -27.04 4.06 1.91
CA ASN A 187 -27.03 5.20 2.82
C ASN A 187 -27.21 6.56 2.12
N GLY A 188 -27.59 6.57 0.82
CA GLY A 188 -27.97 7.79 0.11
C GLY A 188 -26.81 8.53 -0.56
N ALA A 189 -25.69 7.85 -0.87
CA ALA A 189 -24.64 8.46 -1.69
C ALA A 189 -25.19 8.86 -3.06
N LYS A 190 -24.78 10.04 -3.55
CA LYS A 190 -25.14 10.50 -4.89
C LYS A 190 -24.55 9.61 -5.99
N ALA A 191 -23.32 9.19 -5.81
CA ALA A 191 -22.60 8.26 -6.67
C ALA A 191 -21.42 7.64 -5.92
N TYR A 192 -20.93 6.48 -6.41
CA TYR A 192 -19.76 5.81 -5.88
C TYR A 192 -18.80 5.43 -7.01
N TYR A 193 -17.54 5.79 -6.83
CA TYR A 193 -16.44 5.51 -7.73
C TYR A 193 -15.30 4.86 -6.98
N ARG A 194 -14.54 3.97 -7.63
CA ARG A 194 -13.31 3.40 -7.10
C ARG A 194 -12.19 3.51 -8.14
N ALA A 195 -11.08 4.11 -7.75
CA ALA A 195 -9.86 4.14 -8.55
C ALA A 195 -9.19 2.77 -8.54
N LYS A 196 -8.79 2.24 -9.70
CA LYS A 196 -8.05 0.98 -9.81
C LYS A 196 -6.70 1.06 -9.06
N THR A 197 -6.17 -0.09 -8.69
CA THR A 197 -4.77 -0.22 -8.23
C THR A 197 -3.80 0.01 -9.38
N VAL A 198 -2.52 0.21 -9.06
CA VAL A 198 -1.49 0.46 -10.09
C VAL A 198 -1.24 -0.74 -10.99
N SER A 199 -1.41 -1.95 -10.47
CA SER A 199 -1.29 -3.23 -11.20
C SER A 199 -0.10 -3.26 -12.17
N GLU A 200 -0.37 -3.23 -13.47
CA GLU A 200 0.61 -3.28 -14.56
C GLU A 200 0.85 -1.92 -15.23
N ASP A 201 0.54 -0.80 -14.53
CA ASP A 201 0.82 0.55 -15.05
C ASP A 201 2.31 0.68 -15.38
N ASP A 202 2.62 1.11 -16.62
CA ASP A 202 3.99 1.18 -17.14
C ASP A 202 4.93 1.97 -16.22
N LYS A 203 4.42 3.06 -15.61
CA LYS A 203 5.20 3.90 -14.71
C LYS A 203 5.54 3.18 -13.41
N PHE A 204 4.59 2.41 -12.88
CA PHE A 204 4.83 1.57 -11.70
C PHE A 204 5.84 0.46 -12.01
N ILE A 205 5.71 -0.21 -13.15
CA ILE A 205 6.67 -1.24 -13.60
C ILE A 205 8.07 -0.63 -13.81
N GLU A 206 8.17 0.57 -14.41
CA GLU A 206 9.44 1.31 -14.48
C GLU A 206 10.04 1.54 -13.08
N GLY A 207 9.20 1.88 -12.11
CA GLY A 207 9.60 2.04 -10.72
C GLY A 207 10.19 0.76 -10.12
N LEU A 208 9.53 -0.38 -10.30
CA LEU A 208 10.03 -1.68 -9.85
C LEU A 208 11.36 -2.04 -10.55
N LYS A 209 11.45 -1.80 -11.86
CA LYS A 209 12.71 -1.96 -12.61
C LYS A 209 13.84 -1.10 -12.03
N ASN A 210 13.56 0.16 -11.68
CA ASN A 210 14.56 1.05 -11.08
C ASN A 210 15.04 0.55 -9.72
N ILE A 211 14.17 -0.08 -8.92
CA ILE A 211 14.54 -0.75 -7.67
C ILE A 211 15.48 -1.93 -7.96
N VAL A 212 15.14 -2.79 -8.92
CA VAL A 212 15.98 -3.96 -9.31
C VAL A 212 17.35 -3.51 -9.78
N MET A 213 17.41 -2.48 -10.63
CA MET A 213 18.65 -1.99 -11.24
C MET A 213 19.49 -1.11 -10.30
N ASP A 214 19.09 -0.98 -9.05
CA ASP A 214 19.81 -0.20 -8.01
C ASP A 214 20.06 1.29 -8.39
N LYS A 215 19.25 1.82 -9.32
CA LYS A 215 19.43 3.19 -9.82
C LYS A 215 19.01 4.26 -8.81
N VAL A 216 18.16 3.91 -7.85
CA VAL A 216 17.54 4.86 -6.92
C VAL A 216 17.59 4.40 -5.46
N TYR A 217 17.72 3.12 -5.21
CA TYR A 217 17.62 2.53 -3.88
C TYR A 217 18.88 1.72 -3.54
N LYS A 218 19.82 2.34 -2.85
CA LYS A 218 20.83 1.56 -2.12
C LYS A 218 20.11 0.73 -1.06
N ILE A 219 20.55 -0.51 -0.92
CA ILE A 219 20.01 -1.52 0.00
C ILE A 219 20.38 -1.11 1.43
N ALA A 220 19.72 -0.10 1.89
CA ALA A 220 19.50 0.13 3.29
C ALA A 220 18.02 -0.19 3.54
N PRO A 221 17.65 -0.57 4.73
CA PRO A 221 16.28 -0.92 5.05
C PRO A 221 15.22 0.14 4.74
N CYS A 222 15.62 1.35 4.46
CA CYS A 222 14.76 2.40 3.96
C CYS A 222 15.57 3.46 3.23
N PRO A 223 15.13 3.95 2.03
CA PRO A 223 15.88 4.91 1.23
C PRO A 223 15.99 6.30 1.83
N LYS A 224 15.31 6.59 2.94
CA LYS A 224 15.36 7.90 3.60
C LYS A 224 16.01 7.83 4.97
N LYS A 225 17.01 8.69 5.20
CA LYS A 225 17.75 8.88 6.46
C LYS A 225 16.88 9.04 7.74
N PHE A 226 15.57 9.30 7.59
CA PHE A 226 14.61 9.57 8.66
C PHE A 226 13.42 8.60 8.67
N CYS A 227 13.54 7.44 8.07
CA CYS A 227 12.48 6.43 8.17
C CYS A 227 12.41 5.87 9.60
N LYS A 228 11.20 5.85 10.16
CA LYS A 228 10.97 5.32 11.53
C LYS A 228 11.33 3.85 11.69
N CYS A 229 11.34 3.06 10.62
CA CYS A 229 11.76 1.66 10.66
C CYS A 229 13.26 1.50 10.92
N ILE A 230 14.12 2.42 10.43
CA ILE A 230 15.57 2.43 10.72
C ILE A 230 15.82 2.74 12.20
N GLN A 231 15.07 3.70 12.75
CA GLN A 231 15.27 4.19 14.12
C GLN A 231 14.94 3.14 15.19
N LYS A 232 14.23 2.07 14.84
CA LYS A 232 13.73 1.07 15.81
C LYS A 232 14.30 -0.32 15.63
N ASN A 233 15.38 -0.52 14.86
CA ASN A 233 15.99 -1.83 14.61
C ASN A 233 14.96 -2.93 14.21
N GLN A 234 13.89 -2.56 13.51
CA GLN A 234 12.77 -3.44 13.20
C GLN A 234 13.00 -4.28 11.94
N LEU A 235 14.18 -4.18 11.33
CA LEU A 235 14.57 -5.05 10.24
C LEU A 235 15.43 -6.19 10.79
N PRO A 236 15.19 -7.42 10.35
CA PRO A 236 16.13 -8.49 10.61
C PRO A 236 17.50 -8.00 10.16
N ASN A 237 18.49 -8.13 11.05
CA ASN A 237 19.87 -7.80 10.73
C ASN A 237 20.24 -8.48 9.41
N ALA A 238 20.34 -7.71 8.34
CA ALA A 238 21.12 -8.12 7.19
C ALA A 238 22.58 -8.20 7.69
N LYS A 239 22.95 -9.35 8.20
CA LYS A 239 24.37 -9.65 8.43
C LYS A 239 25.03 -9.63 7.07
N ASN A 240 26.04 -8.77 6.94
CA ASN A 240 26.95 -8.65 5.80
C ASN A 240 27.37 -9.97 5.21
#